data_9adef1f1801b47da2c2da85080910a7a
#
_entry.id   9adef1f1801b47da2c2da85080910a7a
#
_cell.length_a   1.000
_cell.length_b   1.000
_cell.length_c   1.000
_cell.angle_alpha   90.00
_cell.angle_beta   90.00
_cell.angle_gamma   90.00
#
_symmetry.space_group_name_H-M   'P 1'
#
loop_
_entity.id
_entity.type
_entity.pdbx_description
1 polymer ?
#
loop_
_entity_poly.entity_id
_entity_poly.type
_entity_poly.pdbx_seq_one_letter_code
_entity_poly.pdbx_strand_id
1 'polypeptide(L)'
;MCSIGAGRKGGVRAEGTRNIIAAMKAAGVSRLICQSTLGIGESWKNLNAFWKYLMFGLFIRPAYLDHVEQEKLVRESGLDWSIVRPAAFIDGELTGHYRHGFPATANDTKLEISRADVADFMLKNLVDNTYLHKTPGLSY
;
A
#
# COMPACT_ATOMS: atom_id res chain seq x y z
N MET A 1 6.92 2.05 -10.42
CA MET A 1 5.80 1.64 -9.55
C MET A 1 5.84 0.14 -9.32
N CYS A 2 5.44 -0.30 -8.11
CA CYS A 2 5.41 -1.71 -7.70
C CYS A 2 4.03 -2.03 -7.11
N SER A 3 3.28 -2.92 -7.77
CA SER A 3 1.99 -3.42 -7.31
C SER A 3 1.95 -4.92 -7.54
N ILE A 4 2.20 -5.71 -6.49
CA ILE A 4 2.31 -7.16 -6.57
C ILE A 4 1.08 -7.81 -5.93
N GLY A 5 0.29 -8.50 -6.75
CA GLY A 5 -0.85 -9.28 -6.31
C GLY A 5 -0.47 -10.76 -6.08
N ALA A 6 -0.82 -11.29 -4.91
CA ALA A 6 -0.57 -12.71 -4.58
C ALA A 6 -1.74 -13.34 -3.80
N GLY A 7 -2.91 -12.69 -3.80
CA GLY A 7 -4.05 -13.15 -3.03
C GLY A 7 -3.70 -13.34 -1.55
N ARG A 8 -4.01 -14.51 -1.00
CA ARG A 8 -3.76 -14.85 0.42
C ARG A 8 -2.34 -15.37 0.68
N LYS A 9 -1.55 -15.63 -0.36
CA LYS A 9 -0.20 -16.18 -0.22
C LYS A 9 0.76 -15.15 0.39
N GLY A 10 1.64 -15.62 1.26
CA GLY A 10 2.75 -14.83 1.81
C GLY A 10 4.04 -15.02 1.00
N GLY A 11 5.01 -14.13 1.22
CA GLY A 11 6.36 -14.19 0.66
C GLY A 11 6.52 -13.61 -0.75
N VAL A 12 5.49 -13.60 -1.56
CA VAL A 12 5.55 -13.18 -2.98
C VAL A 12 5.78 -11.67 -3.12
N ARG A 13 5.12 -10.88 -2.27
CA ARG A 13 5.23 -9.41 -2.31
C ARG A 13 6.60 -8.95 -1.84
N ALA A 14 7.06 -9.48 -0.71
CA ALA A 14 8.37 -9.16 -0.15
C ALA A 14 9.49 -9.56 -1.10
N GLU A 15 9.46 -10.79 -1.63
CA GLU A 15 10.48 -11.29 -2.57
C GLU A 15 10.49 -10.48 -3.87
N GLY A 16 9.32 -10.27 -4.48
CA GLY A 16 9.21 -9.47 -5.71
C GLY A 16 9.69 -8.03 -5.49
N THR A 17 9.37 -7.42 -4.36
CA THR A 17 9.83 -6.07 -4.02
C THR A 17 11.34 -6.03 -3.82
N ARG A 18 11.94 -7.02 -3.18
CA ARG A 18 13.41 -7.14 -3.03
C ARG A 18 14.09 -7.15 -4.40
N ASN A 19 13.58 -7.94 -5.33
CA ASN A 19 14.11 -8.03 -6.69
C ASN A 19 13.97 -6.71 -7.45
N ILE A 20 12.82 -6.02 -7.32
CA ILE A 20 12.59 -4.70 -7.91
C ILE A 20 13.58 -3.67 -7.35
N ILE A 21 13.77 -3.63 -6.03
CA ILE A 21 14.72 -2.71 -5.38
C ILE A 21 16.16 -2.96 -5.89
N ALA A 22 16.57 -4.22 -5.99
CA ALA A 22 17.89 -4.58 -6.52
C ALA A 22 18.06 -4.12 -7.97
N ALA A 23 17.09 -4.36 -8.83
CA ALA A 23 17.11 -3.93 -10.23
C ALA A 23 17.11 -2.40 -10.37
N MET A 24 16.31 -1.68 -9.55
CA MET A 24 16.29 -0.22 -9.54
C MET A 24 17.65 0.37 -9.16
N LYS A 25 18.30 -0.17 -8.13
CA LYS A 25 19.65 0.25 -7.71
C LYS A 25 20.69 0.01 -8.80
N ALA A 26 20.65 -1.16 -9.43
CA ALA A 26 21.56 -1.49 -10.53
C ALA A 26 21.37 -0.56 -11.77
N ALA A 27 20.13 -0.11 -12.00
CA ALA A 27 19.79 0.78 -13.10
C ALA A 27 19.90 2.29 -12.75
N GLY A 28 20.26 2.65 -11.51
CA GLY A 28 20.33 4.04 -11.07
C GLY A 28 18.96 4.73 -10.97
N VAL A 29 17.87 3.97 -10.81
CA VAL A 29 16.50 4.51 -10.68
C VAL A 29 16.15 4.66 -9.21
N SER A 30 15.83 5.88 -8.76
CA SER A 30 15.59 6.15 -7.34
C SER A 30 14.10 6.15 -6.94
N ARG A 31 13.17 6.62 -7.79
CA ARG A 31 11.76 6.83 -7.41
C ARG A 31 10.96 5.53 -7.38
N LEU A 32 10.55 5.09 -6.17
CA LEU A 32 9.76 3.89 -5.94
C LEU A 32 8.40 4.22 -5.33
N ILE A 33 7.32 3.91 -6.04
CA ILE A 33 5.95 3.91 -5.48
C ILE A 33 5.53 2.46 -5.30
N CYS A 34 5.35 2.04 -4.05
CA CYS A 34 5.00 0.66 -3.69
C CYS A 34 3.60 0.60 -3.12
N GLN A 35 2.77 -0.27 -3.67
CA GLN A 35 1.46 -0.56 -3.12
C GLN A 35 1.56 -1.59 -1.99
N SER A 36 1.01 -1.22 -0.83
CA SER A 36 0.81 -2.08 0.33
C SER A 36 -0.70 -2.26 0.58
N THR A 37 -1.13 -2.21 1.83
CA THR A 37 -2.54 -2.26 2.23
C THR A 37 -2.78 -1.39 3.46
N LEU A 38 -3.98 -0.83 3.57
CA LEU A 38 -4.44 -0.19 4.79
C LEU A 38 -4.48 -1.25 5.92
N GLY A 39 -4.06 -0.85 7.14
CA GLY A 39 -3.97 -1.74 8.29
C GLY A 39 -2.55 -2.12 8.68
N ILE A 40 -1.53 -1.76 7.90
CA ILE A 40 -0.13 -1.95 8.31
C ILE A 40 0.32 -0.80 9.22
N GLY A 41 1.05 -1.14 10.29
CA GLY A 41 1.61 -0.16 11.21
C GLY A 41 0.54 0.72 11.86
N GLU A 42 0.73 2.04 11.85
CA GLU A 42 -0.17 3.00 12.46
C GLU A 42 -1.59 3.01 11.85
N SER A 43 -1.73 2.66 10.56
CA SER A 43 -3.04 2.59 9.90
C SER A 43 -3.93 1.45 10.40
N TRP A 44 -3.41 0.56 11.26
CA TRP A 44 -4.22 -0.42 11.98
C TRP A 44 -5.39 0.20 12.74
N LYS A 45 -5.21 1.42 13.25
CA LYS A 45 -6.24 2.14 13.99
C LYS A 45 -7.43 2.55 13.13
N ASN A 46 -7.25 2.75 11.82
CA ASN A 46 -8.33 3.06 10.89
C ASN A 46 -9.28 1.88 10.63
N LEU A 47 -8.87 0.65 10.93
CA LEU A 47 -9.67 -0.53 10.68
C LEU A 47 -10.73 -0.73 11.77
N ASN A 48 -11.91 -1.21 11.36
CA ASN A 48 -12.92 -1.69 12.28
C ASN A 48 -12.59 -3.10 12.83
N ALA A 49 -13.36 -3.58 13.81
CA ALA A 49 -13.12 -4.87 14.47
C ALA A 49 -13.15 -6.06 13.50
N PHE A 50 -14.03 -6.03 12.49
CA PHE A 50 -14.12 -7.08 11.48
C PHE A 50 -12.79 -7.24 10.70
N TRP A 51 -12.21 -6.14 10.21
CA TRP A 51 -10.94 -6.17 9.50
C TRP A 51 -9.77 -6.55 10.42
N LYS A 52 -9.74 -6.02 11.66
CA LYS A 52 -8.66 -6.29 12.61
C LYS A 52 -8.56 -7.76 12.99
N TYR A 53 -9.64 -8.32 13.46
CA TYR A 53 -9.63 -9.63 14.14
C TYR A 53 -9.99 -10.77 13.20
N LEU A 54 -10.97 -10.59 12.33
CA LEU A 54 -11.43 -11.65 11.44
C LEU A 54 -10.58 -11.74 10.19
N MET A 55 -10.42 -10.64 9.46
CA MET A 55 -9.70 -10.66 8.19
C MET A 55 -8.18 -10.80 8.39
N PHE A 56 -7.53 -9.83 9.01
CA PHE A 56 -6.07 -9.85 9.20
C PHE A 56 -5.62 -10.85 10.27
N GLY A 57 -6.42 -11.08 11.31
CA GLY A 57 -6.07 -12.01 12.37
C GLY A 57 -6.14 -13.48 11.95
N LEU A 58 -7.09 -13.85 11.08
CA LEU A 58 -7.35 -15.24 10.73
C LEU A 58 -7.23 -15.54 9.23
N PHE A 59 -7.99 -14.84 8.37
CA PHE A 59 -8.15 -15.26 6.97
C PHE A 59 -6.99 -14.89 6.05
N ILE A 60 -6.36 -13.73 6.23
CA ILE A 60 -5.31 -13.21 5.34
C ILE A 60 -3.99 -12.93 6.07
N ARG A 61 -3.79 -13.55 7.23
CA ARG A 61 -2.58 -13.35 8.04
C ARG A 61 -1.27 -13.54 7.27
N PRO A 62 -1.10 -14.57 6.40
CA PRO A 62 0.14 -14.70 5.62
C PRO A 62 0.38 -13.52 4.67
N ALA A 63 -0.69 -13.01 4.03
CA ALA A 63 -0.60 -11.82 3.18
C ALA A 63 -0.29 -10.55 3.98
N TYR A 64 -0.86 -10.42 5.19
CA TYR A 64 -0.55 -9.31 6.10
C TYR A 64 0.94 -9.27 6.48
N LEU A 65 1.50 -10.39 6.91
CA LEU A 65 2.92 -10.49 7.26
C LEU A 65 3.83 -10.22 6.06
N ASP A 66 3.44 -10.63 4.87
CA ASP A 66 4.13 -10.36 3.62
C ASP A 66 4.15 -8.86 3.29
N HIS A 67 3.05 -8.14 3.51
CA HIS A 67 3.02 -6.69 3.39
C HIS A 67 3.89 -5.98 4.45
N VAL A 68 3.92 -6.48 5.68
CA VAL A 68 4.80 -5.94 6.74
C VAL A 68 6.26 -6.04 6.31
N GLU A 69 6.70 -7.20 5.84
CA GLU A 69 8.07 -7.40 5.34
C GLU A 69 8.35 -6.57 4.07
N GLN A 70 7.39 -6.49 3.15
CA GLN A 70 7.47 -5.64 1.97
C GLN A 70 7.74 -4.18 2.33
N GLU A 71 6.96 -3.61 3.26
CA GLU A 71 7.15 -2.21 3.68
C GLU A 71 8.50 -1.98 4.37
N LYS A 72 8.96 -2.95 5.15
CA LYS A 72 10.29 -2.89 5.76
C LYS A 72 11.39 -2.79 4.70
N LEU A 73 11.37 -3.68 3.70
CA LEU A 73 12.31 -3.66 2.58
C LEU A 73 12.30 -2.33 1.83
N VAL A 74 11.11 -1.75 1.59
CA VAL A 74 10.99 -0.45 0.93
C VAL A 74 11.59 0.67 1.78
N ARG A 75 11.30 0.72 3.07
CA ARG A 75 11.83 1.74 4.00
C ARG A 75 13.36 1.68 4.13
N GLU A 76 13.93 0.48 4.14
CA GLU A 76 15.36 0.24 4.27
C GLU A 76 16.10 0.30 2.92
N SER A 77 15.37 0.51 1.81
CA SER A 77 15.95 0.48 0.47
C SER A 77 16.94 1.61 0.16
N GLY A 78 16.82 2.76 0.83
CA GLY A 78 17.55 3.98 0.49
C GLY A 78 17.08 4.64 -0.81
N LEU A 79 15.95 4.21 -1.38
CA LEU A 79 15.32 4.82 -2.54
C LEU A 79 14.39 5.98 -2.13
N ASP A 80 13.99 6.79 -3.09
CA ASP A 80 12.97 7.83 -2.95
C ASP A 80 11.58 7.20 -2.98
N TRP A 81 11.19 6.60 -1.86
CA TRP A 81 9.98 5.77 -1.79
C TRP A 81 8.73 6.52 -1.34
N SER A 82 7.57 6.03 -1.80
CA SER A 82 6.25 6.24 -1.20
C SER A 82 5.54 4.89 -1.09
N ILE A 83 4.90 4.60 0.05
CA ILE A 83 4.15 3.37 0.27
C ILE A 83 2.67 3.72 0.30
N VAL A 84 1.94 3.33 -0.72
CA VAL A 84 0.49 3.57 -0.85
C VAL A 84 -0.26 2.45 -0.16
N ARG A 85 -1.15 2.81 0.77
CA ARG A 85 -1.95 1.87 1.57
C ARG A 85 -3.44 1.97 1.22
N PRO A 86 -3.90 1.31 0.15
CA PRO A 86 -5.30 1.33 -0.20
C PRO A 86 -6.15 0.49 0.78
N ALA A 87 -7.40 0.88 0.95
CA ALA A 87 -8.45 0.08 1.57
C ALA A 87 -8.80 -1.14 0.70
N ALA A 88 -9.85 -1.89 1.05
CA ALA A 88 -10.28 -3.06 0.29
C ALA A 88 -10.62 -2.69 -1.16
N PHE A 89 -10.14 -3.49 -2.11
CA PHE A 89 -10.39 -3.23 -3.53
C PHE A 89 -11.81 -3.59 -3.93
N ILE A 90 -12.41 -2.69 -4.67
CA ILE A 90 -13.62 -2.94 -5.44
C ILE A 90 -13.32 -2.77 -6.94
N ASP A 91 -14.14 -3.37 -7.78
CA ASP A 91 -14.16 -3.10 -9.20
C ASP A 91 -15.03 -1.85 -9.44
N GLY A 92 -14.58 -0.96 -10.31
CA GLY A 92 -15.24 0.29 -10.60
C GLY A 92 -14.41 1.16 -11.53
N GLU A 93 -15.07 2.17 -12.08
CA GLU A 93 -14.44 3.15 -12.96
C GLU A 93 -13.54 4.10 -12.15
N LEU A 94 -12.74 4.87 -12.88
CA LEU A 94 -11.98 5.99 -12.33
C LEU A 94 -12.94 7.10 -11.90
N THR A 95 -13.02 7.38 -10.61
CA THR A 95 -13.85 8.47 -10.09
C THR A 95 -13.07 9.77 -9.92
N GLY A 96 -11.80 9.67 -9.60
CA GLY A 96 -10.97 10.80 -9.21
C GLY A 96 -11.36 11.43 -7.85
N HIS A 97 -12.37 10.89 -7.18
CA HIS A 97 -12.92 11.39 -5.91
C HIS A 97 -12.67 10.40 -4.79
N TYR A 98 -11.50 10.45 -4.19
CA TYR A 98 -11.08 9.58 -3.10
C TYR A 98 -10.31 10.39 -2.04
N ARG A 99 -10.33 9.90 -0.82
CA ARG A 99 -9.56 10.47 0.30
C ARG A 99 -8.18 9.83 0.34
N HIS A 100 -7.18 10.61 0.66
CA HIS A 100 -5.81 10.13 0.83
C HIS A 100 -5.07 10.88 1.94
N GLY A 101 -4.06 10.24 2.52
CA GLY A 101 -3.21 10.84 3.54
C GLY A 101 -3.95 11.21 4.83
N PHE A 102 -5.09 10.60 5.10
CA PHE A 102 -5.88 10.85 6.31
C PHE A 102 -5.15 10.29 7.55
N PRO A 103 -5.40 10.88 8.74
CA PRO A 103 -4.75 10.44 9.98
C PRO A 103 -5.20 9.05 10.39
N ALA A 104 -4.36 8.34 11.16
CA ALA A 104 -4.66 7.00 11.68
C ALA A 104 -5.91 6.95 12.59
N THR A 105 -6.43 8.09 13.00
CA THR A 105 -7.66 8.23 13.80
C THR A 105 -8.92 8.47 12.97
N ALA A 106 -8.81 8.60 11.64
CA ALA A 106 -9.98 8.76 10.79
C ALA A 106 -10.84 7.49 10.79
N ASN A 107 -12.08 7.62 11.24
CA ASN A 107 -13.04 6.53 11.36
C ASN A 107 -14.22 6.67 10.39
N ASP A 108 -14.20 7.70 9.55
CA ASP A 108 -15.23 8.08 8.59
C ASP A 108 -14.93 7.65 7.16
N THR A 109 -14.02 6.71 6.97
CA THR A 109 -13.68 6.14 5.67
C THR A 109 -14.53 4.90 5.39
N LYS A 110 -14.90 4.68 4.11
CA LYS A 110 -15.69 3.50 3.71
C LYS A 110 -14.91 2.19 3.73
N LEU A 111 -13.59 2.23 3.92
CA LEU A 111 -12.68 1.08 3.88
C LEU A 111 -12.72 0.31 2.55
N GLU A 112 -13.08 0.98 1.47
CA GLU A 112 -13.08 0.46 0.10
C GLU A 112 -12.57 1.51 -0.89
N ILE A 113 -12.03 1.06 -2.03
CA ILE A 113 -11.56 1.93 -3.12
C ILE A 113 -11.45 1.15 -4.42
N SER A 114 -11.76 1.79 -5.55
CA SER A 114 -11.59 1.17 -6.87
C SER A 114 -10.11 1.01 -7.23
N ARG A 115 -9.78 -0.07 -7.97
CA ARG A 115 -8.42 -0.26 -8.49
C ARG A 115 -8.00 0.86 -9.43
N ALA A 116 -8.96 1.45 -10.16
CA ALA A 116 -8.71 2.57 -11.07
C ALA A 116 -8.26 3.82 -10.30
N ASP A 117 -8.92 4.16 -9.18
CA ASP A 117 -8.53 5.30 -8.35
C ASP A 117 -7.18 5.08 -7.64
N VAL A 118 -6.86 3.84 -7.24
CA VAL A 118 -5.52 3.53 -6.70
C VAL A 118 -4.45 3.73 -7.77
N ALA A 119 -4.68 3.29 -9.00
CA ALA A 119 -3.74 3.48 -10.11
C ALA A 119 -3.54 4.97 -10.43
N ASP A 120 -4.61 5.75 -10.47
CA ASP A 120 -4.56 7.21 -10.66
C ASP A 120 -3.71 7.89 -9.58
N PHE A 121 -3.97 7.58 -8.31
CA PHE A 121 -3.17 8.12 -7.22
C PHE A 121 -1.69 7.75 -7.33
N MET A 122 -1.38 6.50 -7.63
CA MET A 122 0.00 6.04 -7.79
C MET A 122 0.72 6.75 -8.95
N LEU A 123 0.02 6.96 -10.07
CA LEU A 123 0.57 7.68 -11.23
C LEU A 123 0.86 9.14 -10.89
N LYS A 124 -0.05 9.84 -10.22
CA LYS A 124 0.15 11.23 -9.77
C LYS A 124 1.37 11.36 -8.86
N ASN A 125 1.59 10.38 -7.98
CA ASN A 125 2.75 10.38 -7.08
C ASN A 125 4.10 10.09 -7.76
N LEU A 126 4.16 9.75 -9.05
CA LEU A 126 5.43 9.65 -9.75
C LEU A 126 6.12 11.01 -9.90
N VAL A 127 5.33 12.07 -10.06
CA VAL A 127 5.81 13.44 -10.26
C VAL A 127 5.56 14.34 -9.05
N ASP A 128 4.69 13.93 -8.14
CA ASP A 128 4.39 14.66 -6.90
C ASP A 128 5.14 14.05 -5.71
N ASN A 129 5.95 14.88 -5.05
CA ASN A 129 6.76 14.48 -3.90
C ASN A 129 6.06 14.70 -2.54
N THR A 130 4.78 15.05 -2.51
CA THR A 130 4.01 15.28 -1.27
C THR A 130 4.11 14.08 -0.30
N TYR A 131 4.16 12.87 -0.85
CA TYR A 131 4.27 11.63 -0.09
C TYR A 131 5.64 10.95 -0.17
N LEU A 132 6.69 11.70 -0.44
CA LEU A 132 8.06 11.18 -0.36
C LEU A 132 8.37 10.73 1.08
N HIS A 133 8.84 9.51 1.24
CA HIS A 133 9.08 8.83 2.53
C HIS A 133 7.86 8.79 3.47
N LYS A 134 6.65 8.72 2.90
CA LYS A 134 5.38 8.62 3.65
C LYS A 134 4.54 7.43 3.20
N THR A 135 3.50 7.15 4.00
CA THR A 135 2.62 5.99 3.84
C THR A 135 1.14 6.40 3.79
N PRO A 136 0.72 7.15 2.74
CA PRO A 136 -0.67 7.60 2.63
C PRO A 136 -1.65 6.42 2.58
N GLY A 137 -2.70 6.48 3.41
CA GLY A 137 -3.89 5.66 3.27
C GLY A 137 -4.76 6.17 2.12
N LEU A 138 -5.47 5.26 1.43
CA LEU A 138 -6.46 5.58 0.39
C LEU A 138 -7.78 4.89 0.69
N SER A 139 -8.89 5.64 0.61
CA SER A 139 -10.25 5.13 0.78
C SER A 139 -11.27 6.11 0.20
N TYR A 140 -12.49 5.65 0.00
CA TYR A 140 -13.63 6.54 -0.14
C TYR A 140 -14.09 7.09 1.20
#